data_59787f4ffcef976730a77c9902bc76af
#
_entry.id   59787f4ffcef976730a77c9902bc76af
#
_cell.length_a   1.000
_cell.length_b   1.000
_cell.length_c   1.000
_cell.angle_alpha   90.00
_cell.angle_beta   90.00
_cell.angle_gamma   90.00
#
_symmetry.space_group_name_H-M   'P 1'
#
loop_
_entity.id
_entity.type
_entity.pdbx_description
1 polymer ?
#
loop_
_entity_poly.entity_id
_entity_poly.type
_entity_poly.pdbx_seq_one_letter_code
_entity_poly.pdbx_strand_id
1 'polypeptide(L)'
;MDLDIKIPTSRNGKATFNSITETAIKVFYRKGYHSTTIKDITTEAGIAAGTFYLYFKNKLVLYKYLLMEFQHDIRRRIAEKVSLVEGRFEKEKEGIKTFIKYAIENPHSYNIIWESLYIDKQLFIDYYYGFAKRYERGLSQSIIDGEMYDVDTELVSYILMGVSNFVGLKVLLDLGENNEDVDLVVDKVMDIIRTGIFK
;
A
#
# COMPACT_ATOMS: atom_id res chain seq x y z
N MET A 1 -15.82 3.65 -3.66
CA MET A 1 -16.36 3.69 -2.29
C MET A 1 -16.63 5.15 -1.96
N ASP A 2 -17.89 5.50 -1.78
CA ASP A 2 -18.26 6.88 -1.38
C ASP A 2 -18.08 6.97 0.15
N LEU A 3 -17.02 7.64 0.57
CA LEU A 3 -16.73 7.83 1.99
C LEU A 3 -17.33 9.16 2.43
N ASP A 4 -18.17 9.14 3.45
CA ASP A 4 -18.76 10.35 4.07
C ASP A 4 -17.65 11.15 4.80
N ILE A 5 -16.81 11.84 3.99
CA ILE A 5 -15.63 12.60 4.40
C ILE A 5 -15.76 14.03 3.90
N LYS A 6 -15.50 14.98 4.76
CA LYS A 6 -15.41 16.40 4.38
C LYS A 6 -13.93 16.82 4.20
N ILE A 7 -13.45 16.75 2.97
CA ILE A 7 -12.11 17.24 2.65
C ILE A 7 -12.12 18.77 2.69
N PRO A 8 -11.32 19.41 3.57
CA PRO A 8 -11.31 20.85 3.72
C PRO A 8 -10.61 21.56 2.55
N THR A 9 -11.10 22.74 2.20
CA THR A 9 -10.51 23.61 1.18
C THR A 9 -9.63 24.72 1.78
N SER A 10 -9.95 25.19 2.99
CA SER A 10 -9.21 26.24 3.68
C SER A 10 -7.86 25.74 4.19
N ARG A 11 -6.86 26.63 4.28
CA ARG A 11 -5.51 26.34 4.79
C ARG A 11 -5.52 25.74 6.21
N ASN A 12 -6.29 26.35 7.12
CA ASN A 12 -6.39 25.88 8.50
C ASN A 12 -7.12 24.53 8.58
N GLY A 13 -8.18 24.36 7.80
CA GLY A 13 -8.90 23.09 7.71
C GLY A 13 -7.99 21.96 7.23
N LYS A 14 -7.20 22.19 6.18
CA LYS A 14 -6.21 21.22 5.67
C LYS A 14 -5.17 20.86 6.73
N ALA A 15 -4.63 21.86 7.45
CA ALA A 15 -3.67 21.61 8.51
C ALA A 15 -4.26 20.72 9.63
N THR A 16 -5.49 21.00 10.06
CA THR A 16 -6.19 20.19 11.07
C THR A 16 -6.50 18.78 10.55
N PHE A 17 -6.96 18.64 9.31
CA PHE A 17 -7.24 17.36 8.68
C PHE A 17 -5.98 16.50 8.61
N ASN A 18 -4.86 17.06 8.16
CA ASN A 18 -3.57 16.37 8.10
C ASN A 18 -3.10 15.97 9.50
N SER A 19 -3.22 16.86 10.50
CA SER A 19 -2.87 16.55 11.88
C SER A 19 -3.67 15.35 12.41
N ILE A 20 -4.97 15.25 12.11
CA ILE A 20 -5.81 14.09 12.48
C ILE A 20 -5.31 12.82 11.80
N THR A 21 -5.07 12.85 10.49
CA THR A 21 -4.67 11.67 9.71
C THR A 21 -3.29 11.17 10.09
N GLU A 22 -2.30 12.05 10.23
CA GLU A 22 -0.94 11.71 10.64
C GLU A 22 -0.89 11.15 12.07
N THR A 23 -1.65 11.77 12.99
CA THR A 23 -1.75 11.27 14.37
C THR A 23 -2.45 9.92 14.41
N ALA A 24 -3.54 9.74 13.65
CA ALA A 24 -4.23 8.47 13.60
C ALA A 24 -3.36 7.31 13.11
N ILE A 25 -2.52 7.54 12.10
CA ILE A 25 -1.55 6.54 11.61
C ILE A 25 -0.64 6.07 12.76
N LYS A 26 -0.06 7.02 13.51
CA LYS A 26 0.84 6.73 14.64
C LYS A 26 0.12 5.98 15.77
N VAL A 27 -1.09 6.41 16.11
CA VAL A 27 -1.88 5.80 17.19
C VAL A 27 -2.35 4.40 16.79
N PHE A 28 -2.82 4.18 15.57
CA PHE A 28 -3.19 2.86 15.06
C PHE A 28 -1.98 1.92 15.05
N TYR A 29 -0.82 2.37 14.56
CA TYR A 29 0.40 1.57 14.56
C TYR A 29 0.81 1.13 15.97
N ARG A 30 0.71 2.02 16.95
CA ARG A 30 1.15 1.76 18.33
C ARG A 30 0.16 0.93 19.16
N LYS A 31 -1.15 1.14 18.99
CA LYS A 31 -2.20 0.55 19.82
C LYS A 31 -3.06 -0.49 19.10
N GLY A 32 -3.02 -0.55 17.77
CA GLY A 32 -3.97 -1.24 16.93
C GLY A 32 -5.31 -0.48 16.80
N TYR A 33 -6.07 -0.82 15.77
CA TYR A 33 -7.36 -0.19 15.49
C TYR A 33 -8.36 -0.36 16.65
N HIS A 34 -8.53 -1.61 17.13
CA HIS A 34 -9.57 -1.89 18.12
C HIS A 34 -9.35 -1.15 19.44
N SER A 35 -8.11 -1.07 19.91
CA SER A 35 -7.74 -0.39 21.16
C SER A 35 -7.63 1.13 21.03
N THR A 36 -7.70 1.67 19.83
CA THR A 36 -7.65 3.12 19.58
C THR A 36 -9.04 3.74 19.66
N THR A 37 -9.17 4.80 20.44
CA THR A 37 -10.39 5.63 20.51
C THR A 37 -10.22 6.94 19.77
N ILE A 38 -11.34 7.59 19.38
CA ILE A 38 -11.30 8.95 18.79
C ILE A 38 -10.67 9.93 19.79
N LYS A 39 -10.89 9.73 21.09
CA LYS A 39 -10.29 10.55 22.14
C LYS A 39 -8.77 10.44 22.15
N ASP A 40 -8.21 9.25 21.95
CA ASP A 40 -6.76 9.08 21.85
C ASP A 40 -6.18 9.92 20.71
N ILE A 41 -6.81 9.83 19.51
CA ILE A 41 -6.38 10.57 18.32
C ILE A 41 -6.50 12.08 18.56
N THR A 42 -7.62 12.55 19.05
CA THR A 42 -7.87 13.99 19.21
C THR A 42 -7.00 14.61 20.30
N THR A 43 -6.78 13.87 21.39
CA THR A 43 -5.88 14.33 22.47
C THR A 43 -4.45 14.45 21.98
N GLU A 44 -3.95 13.46 21.26
CA GLU A 44 -2.58 13.47 20.73
C GLU A 44 -2.39 14.49 19.59
N ALA A 45 -3.44 14.72 18.78
CA ALA A 45 -3.46 15.76 17.75
C ALA A 45 -3.63 17.19 18.32
N GLY A 46 -3.90 17.34 19.62
CA GLY A 46 -4.12 18.63 20.27
C GLY A 46 -5.39 19.36 19.83
N ILE A 47 -6.47 18.62 19.47
CA ILE A 47 -7.73 19.18 18.99
C ILE A 47 -8.92 18.75 19.86
N ALA A 48 -9.99 19.53 19.82
CA ALA A 48 -11.25 19.15 20.46
C ALA A 48 -11.90 17.95 19.74
N ALA A 49 -12.55 17.05 20.50
CA ALA A 49 -13.24 15.89 19.93
C ALA A 49 -14.30 16.26 18.87
N GLY A 50 -15.00 17.39 19.05
CA GLY A 50 -15.96 17.90 18.06
C GLY A 50 -15.32 18.24 16.70
N THR A 51 -14.04 18.65 16.71
CA THR A 51 -13.30 18.95 15.47
C THR A 51 -13.09 17.71 14.60
N PHE A 52 -12.89 16.54 15.19
CA PHE A 52 -12.80 15.29 14.47
C PHE A 52 -14.04 15.03 13.61
N TYR A 53 -15.22 15.22 14.21
CA TYR A 53 -16.51 14.95 13.57
C TYR A 53 -16.87 15.95 12.46
N LEU A 54 -16.12 17.04 12.32
CA LEU A 54 -16.24 17.92 11.15
C LEU A 54 -15.73 17.26 9.87
N TYR A 55 -14.81 16.29 9.98
CA TYR A 55 -14.14 15.65 8.86
C TYR A 55 -14.54 14.19 8.68
N PHE A 56 -14.63 13.42 9.76
CA PHE A 56 -14.86 11.99 9.74
C PHE A 56 -16.06 11.61 10.62
N LYS A 57 -17.01 10.88 10.06
CA LYS A 57 -18.20 10.41 10.78
C LYS A 57 -17.86 9.52 11.98
N ASN A 58 -16.84 8.68 11.86
CA ASN A 58 -16.38 7.77 12.91
C ASN A 58 -14.96 7.27 12.60
N LYS A 59 -14.41 6.47 13.54
CA LYS A 59 -13.05 5.89 13.44
C LYS A 59 -12.88 4.99 12.19
N LEU A 60 -13.92 4.25 11.81
CA LEU A 60 -13.87 3.37 10.65
C LEU A 60 -13.77 4.16 9.34
N VAL A 61 -14.48 5.28 9.22
CA VAL A 61 -14.40 6.17 8.04
C VAL A 61 -13.00 6.76 7.91
N LEU A 62 -12.38 7.19 9.01
CA LEU A 62 -10.99 7.64 9.02
C LEU A 62 -10.05 6.51 8.56
N TYR A 63 -10.22 5.29 9.09
CA TYR A 63 -9.38 4.16 8.72
C TYR A 63 -9.51 3.80 7.23
N LYS A 64 -10.71 3.78 6.70
CA LYS A 64 -10.99 3.58 5.27
C LYS A 64 -10.32 4.65 4.40
N TYR A 65 -10.36 5.89 4.85
CA TYR A 65 -9.67 7.00 4.18
C TYR A 65 -8.15 6.77 4.13
N LEU A 66 -7.53 6.40 5.25
CA LEU A 66 -6.10 6.14 5.30
C LEU A 66 -5.71 4.98 4.38
N LEU A 67 -6.47 3.90 4.36
CA LEU A 67 -6.24 2.76 3.49
C LEU A 67 -6.32 3.15 2.00
N MET A 68 -7.29 4.01 1.64
CA MET A 68 -7.44 4.53 0.28
C MET A 68 -6.25 5.44 -0.11
N GLU A 69 -5.80 6.32 0.79
CA GLU A 69 -4.66 7.20 0.55
C GLU A 69 -3.37 6.40 0.34
N PHE A 70 -3.11 5.37 1.16
CA PHE A 70 -1.95 4.49 0.98
C PHE A 70 -2.01 3.75 -0.35
N GLN A 71 -3.19 3.24 -0.72
CA GLN A 71 -3.37 2.59 -2.01
C GLN A 71 -3.12 3.55 -3.17
N HIS A 72 -3.55 4.81 -3.04
CA HIS A 72 -3.34 5.82 -4.06
C HIS A 72 -1.86 6.21 -4.17
N ASP A 73 -1.19 6.46 -3.04
CA ASP A 73 0.20 6.90 -3.03
C ASP A 73 1.15 5.84 -3.59
N ILE A 74 1.03 4.59 -3.16
CA ILE A 74 1.88 3.50 -3.68
C ILE A 74 1.67 3.28 -5.18
N ARG A 75 0.42 3.31 -5.66
CA ARG A 75 0.13 3.18 -7.09
C ARG A 75 0.73 4.32 -7.91
N ARG A 76 0.61 5.56 -7.42
CA ARG A 76 1.18 6.73 -8.09
C ARG A 76 2.70 6.58 -8.20
N ARG A 77 3.39 6.22 -7.10
CA ARG A 77 4.85 6.02 -7.07
C ARG A 77 5.30 4.90 -8.02
N ILE A 78 4.60 3.77 -8.02
CA ILE A 78 4.89 2.67 -8.95
C ILE A 78 4.70 3.14 -10.39
N ALA A 79 3.57 3.79 -10.72
CA ALA A 79 3.30 4.24 -12.07
C ALA A 79 4.34 5.25 -12.57
N GLU A 80 4.75 6.20 -11.71
CA GLU A 80 5.82 7.17 -12.01
C GLU A 80 7.14 6.47 -12.38
N LYS A 81 7.56 5.48 -11.57
CA LYS A 81 8.84 4.77 -11.78
C LYS A 81 8.80 3.83 -12.98
N VAL A 82 7.73 3.06 -13.12
CA VAL A 82 7.53 2.11 -14.22
C VAL A 82 7.42 2.81 -15.58
N SER A 83 6.94 4.07 -15.61
CA SER A 83 6.88 4.85 -16.85
C SER A 83 8.26 5.26 -17.41
N LEU A 84 9.32 5.15 -16.60
CA LEU A 84 10.69 5.52 -17.00
C LEU A 84 11.49 4.38 -17.62
N VAL A 85 10.95 3.16 -17.65
CA VAL A 85 11.61 1.97 -18.15
C VAL A 85 10.79 1.30 -19.26
N GLU A 86 11.48 0.59 -20.15
CA GLU A 86 10.87 -0.13 -21.27
C GLU A 86 10.92 -1.64 -21.03
N GLY A 87 9.99 -2.36 -21.68
CA GLY A 87 9.87 -3.80 -21.58
C GLY A 87 9.23 -4.29 -20.28
N ARG A 88 8.42 -5.35 -20.39
CA ARG A 88 7.64 -5.84 -19.24
C ARG A 88 8.49 -6.28 -18.07
N PHE A 89 9.57 -6.97 -18.33
CA PHE A 89 10.48 -7.48 -17.30
C PHE A 89 11.06 -6.35 -16.43
N GLU A 90 11.55 -5.27 -17.06
CA GLU A 90 12.10 -4.12 -16.34
C GLU A 90 11.00 -3.35 -15.59
N LYS A 91 9.79 -3.26 -16.15
CA LYS A 91 8.64 -2.68 -15.47
C LYS A 91 8.25 -3.46 -14.21
N GLU A 92 8.31 -4.80 -14.26
CA GLU A 92 8.07 -5.64 -13.06
C GLU A 92 9.15 -5.41 -12.00
N LYS A 93 10.41 -5.44 -12.40
CA LYS A 93 11.55 -5.20 -11.52
C LYS A 93 11.41 -3.87 -10.79
N GLU A 94 11.17 -2.79 -11.54
CA GLU A 94 11.03 -1.44 -10.97
C GLU A 94 9.78 -1.31 -10.10
N GLY A 95 8.69 -1.99 -10.46
CA GLY A 95 7.46 -2.05 -9.68
C GLY A 95 7.66 -2.71 -8.31
N ILE A 96 8.28 -3.89 -8.28
CA ILE A 96 8.60 -4.63 -7.04
C ILE A 96 9.56 -3.82 -6.17
N LYS A 97 10.62 -3.26 -6.76
CA LYS A 97 11.58 -2.40 -6.07
C LYS A 97 10.92 -1.19 -5.42
N THR A 98 10.07 -0.49 -6.18
CA THR A 98 9.34 0.70 -5.69
C THR A 98 8.41 0.33 -4.54
N PHE A 99 7.71 -0.80 -4.64
CA PHE A 99 6.84 -1.30 -3.57
C PHE A 99 7.63 -1.58 -2.29
N ILE A 100 8.76 -2.31 -2.38
CA ILE A 100 9.58 -2.66 -1.21
C ILE A 100 10.14 -1.39 -0.57
N LYS A 101 10.69 -0.45 -1.35
CA LYS A 101 11.19 0.84 -0.84
C LYS A 101 10.09 1.64 -0.15
N TYR A 102 8.88 1.66 -0.74
CA TYR A 102 7.73 2.31 -0.11
C TYR A 102 7.36 1.67 1.24
N ALA A 103 7.36 0.34 1.33
CA ALA A 103 7.07 -0.36 2.59
C ALA A 103 8.10 -0.03 3.68
N ILE A 104 9.38 0.07 3.33
CA ILE A 104 10.47 0.46 4.25
C ILE A 104 10.29 1.91 4.72
N GLU A 105 10.00 2.83 3.82
CA GLU A 105 9.78 4.24 4.14
C GLU A 105 8.51 4.48 4.96
N ASN A 106 7.50 3.60 4.81
CA ASN A 106 6.17 3.73 5.39
C ASN A 106 5.71 2.48 6.15
N PRO A 107 6.43 2.00 7.19
CA PRO A 107 6.11 0.77 7.89
C PRO A 107 4.73 0.82 8.56
N HIS A 108 4.27 2.01 8.94
CA HIS A 108 2.95 2.23 9.53
C HIS A 108 1.83 1.94 8.54
N SER A 109 2.03 2.31 7.27
CA SER A 109 1.06 2.04 6.20
C SER A 109 0.92 0.55 5.94
N TYR A 110 2.03 -0.18 5.95
CA TYR A 110 2.05 -1.62 5.77
C TYR A 110 1.25 -2.34 6.87
N ASN A 111 1.43 -1.93 8.13
CA ASN A 111 0.66 -2.47 9.26
C ASN A 111 -0.86 -2.21 9.10
N ILE A 112 -1.25 -1.00 8.72
CA ILE A 112 -2.67 -0.64 8.50
C ILE A 112 -3.29 -1.51 7.41
N ILE A 113 -2.57 -1.80 6.31
CA ILE A 113 -3.09 -2.66 5.25
C ILE A 113 -3.39 -4.07 5.80
N TRP A 114 -2.47 -4.68 6.52
CA TRP A 114 -2.65 -6.02 7.09
C TRP A 114 -3.72 -6.07 8.19
N GLU A 115 -3.76 -5.06 9.06
CA GLU A 115 -4.76 -4.99 10.12
C GLU A 115 -6.18 -4.88 9.56
N SER A 116 -6.36 -4.32 8.36
CA SER A 116 -7.67 -4.18 7.73
C SER A 116 -8.42 -5.51 7.58
N LEU A 117 -7.71 -6.64 7.44
CA LEU A 117 -8.30 -7.98 7.38
C LEU A 117 -9.11 -8.32 8.63
N TYR A 118 -8.67 -7.87 9.80
CA TYR A 118 -9.30 -8.16 11.10
C TYR A 118 -10.33 -7.12 11.52
N ILE A 119 -10.36 -5.97 10.85
CA ILE A 119 -11.32 -4.88 11.09
C ILE A 119 -12.57 -5.08 10.24
N ASP A 120 -12.37 -5.29 8.95
CA ASP A 120 -13.42 -5.51 7.96
C ASP A 120 -12.81 -6.26 6.77
N LYS A 121 -13.09 -7.56 6.69
CA LYS A 121 -12.56 -8.44 5.65
C LYS A 121 -12.78 -7.89 4.22
N GLN A 122 -13.91 -7.18 4.01
CA GLN A 122 -14.22 -6.62 2.69
C GLN A 122 -13.24 -5.52 2.31
N LEU A 123 -12.76 -4.72 3.28
CA LEU A 123 -11.74 -3.69 3.01
C LEU A 123 -10.43 -4.30 2.49
N PHE A 124 -10.00 -5.38 3.11
CA PHE A 124 -8.79 -6.11 2.68
C PHE A 124 -8.96 -6.69 1.27
N ILE A 125 -10.10 -7.33 1.02
CA ILE A 125 -10.44 -7.89 -0.30
C ILE A 125 -10.46 -6.78 -1.36
N ASP A 126 -11.17 -5.67 -1.10
CA ASP A 126 -11.29 -4.55 -2.05
C ASP A 126 -9.94 -3.90 -2.35
N TYR A 127 -9.06 -3.83 -1.34
CA TYR A 127 -7.70 -3.31 -1.50
C TYR A 127 -6.92 -4.15 -2.52
N TYR A 128 -6.82 -5.47 -2.32
CA TYR A 128 -6.06 -6.34 -3.20
C TYR A 128 -6.72 -6.55 -4.57
N TYR A 129 -8.04 -6.70 -4.59
CA TYR A 129 -8.79 -6.81 -5.84
C TYR A 129 -8.60 -5.59 -6.75
N GLY A 130 -8.65 -4.40 -6.16
CA GLY A 130 -8.42 -3.16 -6.91
C GLY A 130 -7.00 -3.03 -7.48
N PHE A 131 -5.99 -3.64 -6.81
CA PHE A 131 -4.64 -3.76 -7.36
C PHE A 131 -4.59 -4.78 -8.50
N ALA A 132 -5.10 -6.00 -8.28
CA ALA A 132 -5.08 -7.09 -9.24
C ALA A 132 -5.70 -6.70 -10.58
N LYS A 133 -6.88 -6.10 -10.58
CA LYS A 133 -7.59 -5.70 -11.80
C LYS A 133 -6.85 -4.68 -12.68
N ARG A 134 -6.05 -3.82 -12.08
CA ARG A 134 -5.21 -2.89 -12.85
C ARG A 134 -3.94 -3.54 -13.35
N TYR A 135 -3.37 -4.41 -12.54
CA TYR A 135 -2.18 -5.17 -12.86
C TYR A 135 -2.44 -6.11 -14.06
N GLU A 136 -3.54 -6.86 -13.99
CA GLU A 136 -4.04 -7.74 -15.04
C GLU A 136 -4.10 -7.05 -16.42
N ARG A 137 -4.59 -5.81 -16.48
CA ARG A 137 -4.63 -5.04 -17.73
C ARG A 137 -3.24 -4.82 -18.34
N GLY A 138 -2.26 -4.48 -17.50
CA GLY A 138 -0.89 -4.29 -17.95
C GLY A 138 -0.23 -5.59 -18.42
N LEU A 139 -0.52 -6.72 -17.74
CA LEU A 139 -0.05 -8.04 -18.14
C LEU A 139 -0.68 -8.47 -19.48
N SER A 140 -1.99 -8.31 -19.61
CA SER A 140 -2.71 -8.62 -20.86
C SER A 140 -2.17 -7.83 -22.07
N GLN A 141 -1.85 -6.55 -21.85
CA GLN A 141 -1.24 -5.76 -22.91
C GLN A 141 0.14 -6.31 -23.29
N SER A 142 0.96 -6.72 -22.33
CA SER A 142 2.29 -7.28 -22.58
C SER A 142 2.26 -8.63 -23.31
N ILE A 143 1.20 -9.42 -23.15
CA ILE A 143 0.97 -10.62 -23.95
C ILE A 143 0.68 -10.23 -25.42
N ILE A 144 -0.18 -9.23 -25.64
CA ILE A 144 -0.50 -8.72 -26.98
C ILE A 144 0.74 -8.17 -27.67
N ASP A 145 1.59 -7.46 -26.92
CA ASP A 145 2.84 -6.87 -27.44
C ASP A 145 3.96 -7.92 -27.66
N GLY A 146 3.72 -9.18 -27.28
CA GLY A 146 4.68 -10.27 -27.44
C GLY A 146 5.83 -10.28 -26.42
N GLU A 147 5.70 -9.53 -25.33
CA GLU A 147 6.68 -9.45 -24.23
C GLU A 147 6.50 -10.56 -23.18
N MET A 148 5.38 -11.26 -23.20
CA MET A 148 5.03 -12.33 -22.25
C MET A 148 4.40 -13.52 -22.99
N TYR A 149 4.57 -14.71 -22.39
CA TYR A 149 3.80 -15.88 -22.80
C TYR A 149 2.30 -15.68 -22.52
N ASP A 150 1.47 -16.40 -23.25
CA ASP A 150 0.03 -16.47 -22.99
C ASP A 150 -0.21 -17.26 -21.69
N VAL A 151 -0.58 -16.53 -20.64
CA VAL A 151 -0.76 -17.04 -19.27
C VAL A 151 -2.01 -16.45 -18.65
N ASP A 152 -2.51 -17.07 -17.58
CA ASP A 152 -3.57 -16.53 -16.75
C ASP A 152 -3.09 -15.25 -16.06
N THR A 153 -3.46 -14.09 -16.60
CA THR A 153 -3.03 -12.78 -16.12
C THR A 153 -3.61 -12.43 -14.75
N GLU A 154 -4.79 -12.95 -14.39
CA GLU A 154 -5.34 -12.80 -13.06
C GLU A 154 -4.47 -13.52 -12.05
N LEU A 155 -4.18 -14.80 -12.26
CA LEU A 155 -3.34 -15.61 -11.38
C LEU A 155 -1.92 -15.02 -11.26
N VAL A 156 -1.30 -14.63 -12.39
CA VAL A 156 0.04 -14.02 -12.39
C VAL A 156 0.05 -12.71 -11.60
N SER A 157 -1.01 -11.90 -11.69
CA SER A 157 -1.10 -10.66 -10.90
C SER A 157 -1.04 -10.93 -9.39
N TYR A 158 -1.74 -11.97 -8.91
CA TYR A 158 -1.70 -12.37 -7.50
C TYR A 158 -0.35 -12.97 -7.10
N ILE A 159 0.30 -13.74 -7.97
CA ILE A 159 1.66 -14.27 -7.71
C ILE A 159 2.64 -13.12 -7.53
N LEU A 160 2.67 -12.17 -8.45
CA LEU A 160 3.60 -11.03 -8.40
C LEU A 160 3.32 -10.10 -7.21
N MET A 161 2.04 -9.86 -6.87
CA MET A 161 1.69 -9.15 -5.65
C MET A 161 2.11 -9.91 -4.38
N GLY A 162 1.94 -11.23 -4.35
CA GLY A 162 2.39 -12.08 -3.26
C GLY A 162 3.90 -12.00 -3.08
N VAL A 163 4.66 -12.14 -4.17
CA VAL A 163 6.13 -11.97 -4.17
C VAL A 163 6.51 -10.61 -3.59
N SER A 164 5.92 -9.52 -4.10
CA SER A 164 6.22 -8.16 -3.63
C SER A 164 5.93 -8.00 -2.13
N ASN A 165 4.77 -8.48 -1.67
CA ASN A 165 4.36 -8.37 -0.27
C ASN A 165 5.26 -9.19 0.68
N PHE A 166 5.52 -10.47 0.37
CA PHE A 166 6.31 -11.32 1.27
C PHE A 166 7.81 -11.02 1.23
N VAL A 167 8.34 -10.65 0.06
CA VAL A 167 9.74 -10.18 -0.02
C VAL A 167 9.89 -8.83 0.70
N GLY A 168 8.92 -7.92 0.55
CA GLY A 168 8.89 -6.67 1.29
C GLY A 168 8.82 -6.89 2.80
N LEU A 169 8.00 -7.85 3.25
CA LEU A 169 7.92 -8.22 4.68
C LEU A 169 9.27 -8.77 5.19
N LYS A 170 9.91 -9.68 4.43
CA LYS A 170 11.25 -10.19 4.76
C LYS A 170 12.23 -9.05 4.95
N VAL A 171 12.32 -8.15 3.98
CA VAL A 171 13.26 -7.00 4.04
C VAL A 171 12.94 -6.10 5.25
N LEU A 172 11.66 -5.84 5.55
CA LEU A 172 11.26 -5.06 6.73
C LEU A 172 11.68 -5.71 8.05
N LEU A 173 11.59 -7.04 8.15
CA LEU A 173 11.99 -7.77 9.37
C LEU A 173 13.52 -7.84 9.52
N ASP A 174 14.26 -7.90 8.41
CA ASP A 174 15.72 -8.02 8.39
C ASP A 174 16.46 -6.67 8.56
N LEU A 175 15.77 -5.53 8.42
CA LEU A 175 16.37 -4.18 8.55
C LEU A 175 17.07 -3.92 9.89
N GLY A 176 16.82 -4.76 10.91
CA GLY A 176 17.50 -4.68 12.22
C GLY A 176 18.83 -5.44 12.30
N GLU A 177 19.07 -6.40 11.42
CA GLU A 177 20.22 -7.34 11.51
C GLU A 177 21.14 -7.31 10.28
N ASN A 178 20.59 -7.20 9.09
CA ASN A 178 21.36 -7.15 7.83
C ASN A 178 20.78 -6.05 6.94
N ASN A 179 21.56 -5.04 6.66
CA ASN A 179 21.20 -3.96 5.72
C ASN A 179 21.21 -4.49 4.29
N GLU A 180 20.31 -5.45 3.97
CA GLU A 180 20.22 -6.04 2.63
C GLU A 180 19.90 -4.94 1.61
N ASP A 181 20.71 -4.87 0.57
CA ASP A 181 20.44 -3.96 -0.55
C ASP A 181 19.18 -4.41 -1.28
N VAL A 182 18.15 -3.55 -1.26
CA VAL A 182 16.87 -3.81 -1.92
C VAL A 182 17.05 -4.15 -3.39
N ASP A 183 18.00 -3.50 -4.06
CA ASP A 183 18.26 -3.74 -5.48
C ASP A 183 18.78 -5.15 -5.71
N LEU A 184 19.69 -5.64 -4.86
CA LEU A 184 20.18 -7.01 -4.92
C LEU A 184 19.09 -8.06 -4.62
N VAL A 185 18.23 -7.78 -3.65
CA VAL A 185 17.09 -8.68 -3.33
C VAL A 185 16.16 -8.78 -4.53
N VAL A 186 15.81 -7.64 -5.14
CA VAL A 186 14.94 -7.60 -6.31
C VAL A 186 15.56 -8.31 -7.51
N ASP A 187 16.86 -8.15 -7.74
CA ASP A 187 17.57 -8.86 -8.82
C ASP A 187 17.46 -10.38 -8.65
N LYS A 188 17.68 -10.90 -7.45
CA LYS A 188 17.52 -12.34 -7.14
C LYS A 188 16.07 -12.81 -7.37
N VAL A 189 15.09 -12.02 -6.96
CA VAL A 189 13.67 -12.31 -7.17
C VAL A 189 13.36 -12.38 -8.66
N MET A 190 13.83 -11.40 -9.44
CA MET A 190 13.58 -11.35 -10.88
C MET A 190 14.27 -12.49 -11.63
N ASP A 191 15.45 -12.91 -11.20
CA ASP A 191 16.12 -14.10 -11.75
C ASP A 191 15.31 -15.37 -11.50
N ILE A 192 14.74 -15.55 -10.30
CA ILE A 192 13.86 -16.68 -9.97
C ILE A 192 12.61 -16.65 -10.84
N ILE A 193 11.98 -15.48 -11.02
CA ILE A 193 10.79 -15.33 -11.87
C ILE A 193 11.10 -15.69 -13.32
N ARG A 194 12.27 -15.27 -13.83
CA ARG A 194 12.70 -15.54 -15.21
C ARG A 194 13.02 -17.01 -15.47
N THR A 195 13.73 -17.65 -14.54
CA THR A 195 14.28 -19.00 -14.74
C THR A 195 13.37 -20.11 -14.21
N GLY A 196 12.47 -19.78 -13.27
CA GLY A 196 11.69 -20.76 -12.51
C GLY A 196 12.49 -21.38 -11.36
N ILE A 197 11.84 -22.30 -10.62
CA ILE A 197 12.42 -22.95 -9.42
C ILE A 197 12.72 -24.43 -9.70
N PHE A 198 12.00 -25.03 -10.62
CA PHE A 198 12.11 -26.46 -10.93
C PHE A 198 12.87 -26.66 -12.25
N LYS A 199 13.70 -27.72 -12.31
CA LYS A 199 14.44 -28.16 -13.49
C LYS A 199 13.63 -29.20 -14.27
#